data_fa8d6d0838dafae8de62bdf54f543fd7
#
_entry.id   fa8d6d0838dafae8de62bdf54f543fd7
#
_cell.length_a   1.000
_cell.length_b   1.000
_cell.length_c   1.000
_cell.angle_alpha   90.00
_cell.angle_beta   90.00
_cell.angle_gamma   90.00
#
_symmetry.space_group_name_H-M   'P 1'
#
loop_
_entity.id
_entity.type
_entity.pdbx_description
1 polymer ?
#
loop_
_entity_poly.entity_id
_entity_poly.type
_entity_poly.pdbx_seq_one_letter_code
_entity_poly.pdbx_strand_id
1 'polypeptide(L)'
;MPENTPHHALGDGAAFQLANVTKTPPQYGAITPRWLVRLLDWKPLEAGTLRVNRVVEDKLLDVVCGQKDEKPLPESYLDYEEKPREYTLCSISVVLDVHTRVSDLYSNPYDQVREQLRLSIENVKERQEGELLNNADYGLLKNVAATQRIKTRKGAPTPDDLDELLTKVWKEPSFFLAHPAAIAAFGRECTRRGVPPPTVTLFGTPFLTWRGVPLVPTDKLHVDGQSKPKGSAGKTSILLLRVGEKKQGVIGLFQPGLPGEQTPGLSVRFMGISNRALASYLISLYCSAAVLVEDAIAALDDVEVGHYHEYK
;
A
#
# COMPACT_ATOMS: atom_id res chain seq x y z
N MET A 1 19.21 -40.38 7.00
CA MET A 1 19.10 -39.00 6.51
C MET A 1 18.99 -38.12 7.74
N PRO A 2 19.81 -37.09 7.94
CA PRO A 2 19.65 -36.24 9.10
C PRO A 2 18.34 -35.48 8.93
N GLU A 3 17.48 -35.58 9.92
CA GLU A 3 16.26 -34.79 10.03
C GLU A 3 16.63 -33.30 9.94
N ASN A 4 16.05 -32.64 8.98
CA ASN A 4 16.23 -31.20 8.75
C ASN A 4 15.45 -30.46 9.84
N THR A 5 16.00 -30.42 11.06
CA THR A 5 15.43 -29.60 12.14
C THR A 5 15.53 -28.14 11.74
N PRO A 6 14.41 -27.40 11.73
CA PRO A 6 14.46 -25.99 11.38
C PRO A 6 15.41 -25.24 12.34
N HIS A 7 16.36 -24.51 11.79
CA HIS A 7 17.24 -23.66 12.57
C HIS A 7 16.48 -22.41 13.01
N HIS A 8 16.36 -22.21 14.32
CA HIS A 8 15.72 -21.03 14.93
C HIS A 8 16.71 -19.90 15.23
N ALA A 9 17.92 -19.96 14.69
CA ALA A 9 18.96 -18.93 14.79
C ALA A 9 19.71 -18.81 13.47
N LEU A 10 20.39 -17.70 13.28
CA LEU A 10 21.29 -17.52 12.16
C LEU A 10 22.45 -18.53 12.27
N GLY A 11 22.88 -19.13 11.16
CA GLY A 11 24.06 -19.99 11.14
C GLY A 11 25.33 -19.21 11.51
N ASP A 12 26.36 -19.92 12.00
CA ASP A 12 27.61 -19.31 12.47
C ASP A 12 28.29 -18.42 11.43
N GLY A 13 28.24 -18.77 10.15
CA GLY A 13 28.78 -17.94 9.07
C GLY A 13 28.06 -16.61 8.89
N ALA A 14 26.73 -16.61 8.98
CA ALA A 14 25.95 -15.39 8.89
C ALA A 14 26.14 -14.51 10.13
N ALA A 15 26.21 -15.11 11.32
CA ALA A 15 26.51 -14.42 12.57
C ALA A 15 27.91 -13.78 12.55
N PHE A 16 28.92 -14.47 12.03
CA PHE A 16 30.27 -13.95 11.86
C PHE A 16 30.33 -12.76 10.89
N GLN A 17 29.57 -12.81 9.77
CA GLN A 17 29.48 -11.70 8.84
C GLN A 17 28.82 -10.47 9.48
N LEU A 18 27.73 -10.65 10.23
CA LEU A 18 27.08 -9.58 10.97
C LEU A 18 28.02 -8.90 11.98
N ALA A 19 28.93 -9.66 12.60
CA ALA A 19 29.89 -9.14 13.53
C ALA A 19 30.94 -8.22 12.89
N ASN A 20 31.34 -8.53 11.67
CA ASN A 20 32.42 -7.83 10.98
C ASN A 20 31.92 -6.66 10.10
N VAL A 21 30.61 -6.51 9.91
CA VAL A 21 30.03 -5.47 9.07
C VAL A 21 29.16 -4.54 9.91
N THR A 22 29.51 -3.26 9.94
CA THR A 22 28.84 -2.24 10.74
C THR A 22 27.38 -2.01 10.31
N LYS A 23 27.04 -2.32 9.05
CA LYS A 23 25.69 -2.24 8.49
C LYS A 23 25.50 -3.34 7.45
N THR A 24 24.89 -4.42 7.84
CA THR A 24 24.45 -5.43 6.88
C THR A 24 23.04 -5.12 6.46
N PRO A 25 22.77 -4.81 5.18
CA PRO A 25 21.40 -4.69 4.70
C PRO A 25 20.71 -6.05 4.88
N PRO A 26 19.44 -6.09 5.25
CA PRO A 26 18.70 -7.33 5.30
C PRO A 26 18.74 -7.98 3.92
N GLN A 27 19.27 -9.18 3.84
CA GLN A 27 19.26 -9.96 2.59
C GLN A 27 17.91 -10.64 2.36
N TYR A 28 16.85 -9.87 2.44
CA TYR A 28 15.54 -10.28 1.99
C TYR A 28 15.40 -9.81 0.54
N GLY A 29 15.36 -10.73 -0.40
CA GLY A 29 15.14 -10.43 -1.82
C GLY A 29 13.82 -9.71 -2.11
N ALA A 30 12.99 -9.52 -1.10
CA ALA A 30 11.67 -8.93 -1.20
C ALA A 30 11.51 -7.57 -0.48
N ILE A 31 12.59 -6.96 0.03
CA ILE A 31 12.45 -5.61 0.64
C ILE A 31 12.29 -4.57 -0.45
N THR A 32 11.13 -3.92 -0.42
CA THR A 32 10.76 -2.86 -1.36
C THR A 32 10.74 -1.48 -0.69
N PRO A 33 10.69 -0.39 -1.45
CA PRO A 33 10.57 0.97 -0.90
C PRO A 33 9.27 1.23 -0.15
N ARG A 34 8.23 0.40 -0.32
CA ARG A 34 6.91 0.53 0.32
C ARG A 34 6.32 1.94 0.18
N TRP A 35 6.26 2.40 -1.07
CA TRP A 35 5.87 3.77 -1.38
C TRP A 35 4.44 4.09 -0.95
N LEU A 36 3.50 3.15 -1.08
CA LEU A 36 2.12 3.37 -0.63
C LEU A 36 2.08 3.69 0.87
N VAL A 37 2.77 2.87 1.69
CA VAL A 37 2.82 3.08 3.15
C VAL A 37 3.43 4.43 3.50
N ARG A 38 4.42 4.91 2.73
CA ARG A 38 5.09 6.21 2.96
C ARG A 38 4.25 7.40 2.53
N LEU A 39 3.40 7.24 1.52
CA LEU A 39 2.65 8.32 0.90
C LEU A 39 1.25 8.49 1.50
N LEU A 40 0.71 7.47 2.19
CA LEU A 40 -0.57 7.56 2.87
C LEU A 40 -0.51 8.53 4.06
N ASP A 41 -1.60 9.28 4.25
CA ASP A 41 -1.86 10.06 5.47
C ASP A 41 -2.41 9.13 6.55
N TRP A 42 -1.59 8.83 7.57
CA TRP A 42 -1.91 7.87 8.62
C TRP A 42 -2.65 8.52 9.78
N LYS A 43 -3.79 7.94 10.18
CA LYS A 43 -4.62 8.41 11.29
C LYS A 43 -4.71 7.35 12.38
N PRO A 44 -4.57 7.76 13.67
CA PRO A 44 -4.80 6.86 14.78
C PRO A 44 -6.30 6.53 14.91
N LEU A 45 -6.59 5.29 15.23
CA LEU A 45 -7.96 4.81 15.44
C LEU A 45 -8.05 4.03 16.75
N GLU A 46 -8.50 4.68 17.81
CA GLU A 46 -8.56 4.10 19.16
C GLU A 46 -9.70 3.08 19.34
N ALA A 47 -10.80 3.29 18.63
CA ALA A 47 -12.00 2.45 18.73
C ALA A 47 -12.00 1.21 17.82
N GLY A 48 -10.95 0.97 17.04
CA GLY A 48 -10.84 -0.17 16.13
C GLY A 48 -11.73 -0.12 14.88
N THR A 49 -12.69 0.82 14.79
CA THR A 49 -13.60 0.99 13.64
C THR A 49 -13.79 2.47 13.33
N LEU A 50 -13.56 2.84 12.06
CA LEU A 50 -13.88 4.16 11.53
C LEU A 50 -15.21 4.10 10.77
N ARG A 51 -16.15 4.98 11.14
CA ARG A 51 -17.40 5.18 10.40
C ARG A 51 -17.31 6.43 9.55
N VAL A 52 -17.62 6.29 8.27
CA VAL A 52 -17.67 7.41 7.32
C VAL A 52 -19.12 7.65 6.94
N ASN A 53 -19.70 8.71 7.51
CA ASN A 53 -21.04 9.14 7.17
C ASN A 53 -21.02 9.89 5.83
N ARG A 54 -22.05 9.66 5.01
CA ARG A 54 -22.28 10.37 3.77
C ARG A 54 -23.61 11.13 3.84
N VAL A 55 -23.63 12.26 3.17
CA VAL A 55 -24.88 13.00 2.93
C VAL A 55 -25.59 12.36 1.75
N VAL A 56 -26.90 12.21 1.85
CA VAL A 56 -27.75 11.74 0.75
C VAL A 56 -27.77 12.82 -0.34
N GLU A 57 -27.18 12.52 -1.50
CA GLU A 57 -26.99 13.51 -2.60
C GLU A 57 -28.29 13.98 -3.24
N ASP A 58 -29.39 13.21 -3.14
CA ASP A 58 -30.69 13.54 -3.72
C ASP A 58 -31.40 14.70 -3.03
N LYS A 59 -30.89 15.13 -1.88
CA LYS A 59 -31.44 16.25 -1.09
C LYS A 59 -30.42 17.38 -0.99
N LEU A 60 -30.15 18.01 -2.12
CA LEU A 60 -29.32 19.23 -2.13
C LEU A 60 -30.02 20.37 -1.39
N LEU A 61 -29.25 21.16 -0.67
CA LEU A 61 -29.76 22.37 -0.05
C LEU A 61 -30.23 23.36 -1.11
N ASP A 62 -31.43 23.90 -0.93
CA ASP A 62 -31.92 24.98 -1.78
C ASP A 62 -31.16 26.27 -1.47
N VAL A 63 -30.11 26.55 -2.23
CA VAL A 63 -29.29 27.75 -2.07
C VAL A 63 -29.84 28.88 -2.92
N VAL A 64 -30.34 29.93 -2.28
CA VAL A 64 -30.85 31.13 -2.96
C VAL A 64 -29.73 32.11 -3.16
N CYS A 65 -29.49 32.51 -4.41
CA CYS A 65 -28.54 33.56 -4.78
C CYS A 65 -29.23 34.88 -5.06
N GLY A 66 -29.04 35.89 -4.19
CA GLY A 66 -29.59 37.24 -4.36
C GLY A 66 -31.07 37.30 -4.04
N GLN A 67 -31.42 37.72 -2.83
CA GLN A 67 -32.80 37.90 -2.41
C GLN A 67 -33.21 39.32 -2.79
N LYS A 68 -34.08 39.45 -3.81
CA LYS A 68 -34.61 40.75 -4.25
C LYS A 68 -35.92 41.16 -3.56
N ASP A 69 -36.66 40.19 -3.06
CA ASP A 69 -37.94 40.38 -2.39
C ASP A 69 -37.80 39.71 -0.99
N GLU A 70 -38.29 40.31 0.05
CA GLU A 70 -38.25 39.80 1.44
C GLU A 70 -39.05 38.50 1.65
N LYS A 71 -38.80 37.51 0.76
CA LYS A 71 -39.43 36.17 0.88
C LYS A 71 -38.66 35.36 1.92
N PRO A 72 -39.33 34.48 2.69
CA PRO A 72 -38.63 33.58 3.57
C PRO A 72 -37.69 32.67 2.76
N LEU A 73 -36.46 32.45 3.29
CA LEU A 73 -35.52 31.51 2.73
C LEU A 73 -36.07 30.07 2.84
N PRO A 74 -35.78 29.20 1.88
CA PRO A 74 -36.20 27.80 1.96
C PRO A 74 -35.55 27.12 3.18
N GLU A 75 -36.38 26.41 3.94
CA GLU A 75 -35.89 25.55 5.00
C GLU A 75 -35.38 24.24 4.39
N SER A 76 -34.11 23.97 4.55
CA SER A 76 -33.52 22.72 4.06
C SER A 76 -32.59 22.11 5.14
N TYR A 77 -32.49 20.79 5.14
CA TYR A 77 -31.60 20.06 6.04
C TYR A 77 -30.86 18.99 5.27
N LEU A 78 -29.67 18.65 5.76
CA LEU A 78 -28.85 17.57 5.22
C LEU A 78 -29.24 16.27 5.89
N ASP A 79 -29.53 15.27 5.11
CA ASP A 79 -29.83 13.92 5.54
C ASP A 79 -28.58 13.04 5.37
N TYR A 80 -28.35 12.09 6.27
CA TYR A 80 -27.23 11.16 6.21
C TYR A 80 -27.72 9.78 5.80
N GLU A 81 -26.85 9.01 5.14
CA GLU A 81 -27.13 7.60 4.82
C GLU A 81 -27.38 6.81 6.12
N GLU A 82 -28.42 5.97 6.14
CA GLU A 82 -28.76 5.13 7.29
C GLU A 82 -27.67 4.09 7.62
N LYS A 83 -26.89 3.68 6.63
CA LYS A 83 -25.83 2.68 6.74
C LYS A 83 -24.47 3.27 6.34
N PRO A 84 -23.76 3.92 7.28
CA PRO A 84 -22.44 4.46 7.01
C PRO A 84 -21.45 3.33 6.65
N ARG A 85 -20.46 3.64 5.83
CA ARG A 85 -19.33 2.71 5.60
C ARG A 85 -18.51 2.56 6.87
N GLU A 86 -18.18 1.33 7.20
CA GLU A 86 -17.31 0.99 8.33
C GLU A 86 -16.01 0.39 7.84
N TYR A 87 -14.90 0.88 8.39
CA TYR A 87 -13.55 0.38 8.14
C TYR A 87 -12.97 -0.10 9.47
N THR A 88 -12.73 -1.41 9.56
CA THR A 88 -12.13 -2.03 10.74
C THR A 88 -10.62 -2.18 10.58
N LEU A 89 -9.89 -2.14 11.68
CA LEU A 89 -8.47 -2.48 11.70
C LEU A 89 -8.29 -3.99 11.53
N CYS A 90 -7.32 -4.37 10.72
CA CYS A 90 -6.88 -5.73 10.56
C CYS A 90 -5.52 -5.94 11.25
N SER A 91 -5.26 -7.15 11.74
CA SER A 91 -3.99 -7.51 12.35
C SER A 91 -3.17 -8.39 11.42
N ILE A 92 -1.91 -8.00 11.22
CA ILE A 92 -0.88 -8.80 10.58
C ILE A 92 0.07 -9.26 11.66
N SER A 93 0.08 -10.54 11.99
CA SER A 93 0.83 -11.05 13.13
C SER A 93 1.70 -12.23 12.75
N VAL A 94 2.86 -12.32 13.39
CA VAL A 94 3.79 -13.44 13.27
C VAL A 94 4.40 -13.76 14.64
N VAL A 95 4.56 -15.05 14.92
CA VAL A 95 5.31 -15.52 16.08
C VAL A 95 6.72 -15.88 15.62
N LEU A 96 7.71 -15.30 16.28
CA LEU A 96 9.13 -15.58 16.07
C LEU A 96 9.67 -16.36 17.24
N ASP A 97 10.20 -17.55 16.99
CA ASP A 97 10.90 -18.38 17.97
C ASP A 97 12.40 -18.34 17.75
N VAL A 98 13.16 -17.96 18.76
CA VAL A 98 14.63 -17.86 18.73
C VAL A 98 15.24 -18.70 19.84
N HIS A 99 16.35 -19.40 19.54
CA HIS A 99 17.10 -20.11 20.56
C HIS A 99 17.70 -19.19 21.62
N THR A 100 17.60 -19.58 22.89
CA THR A 100 18.13 -18.83 24.04
C THR A 100 19.50 -19.33 24.47
N ARG A 101 20.38 -19.69 23.53
CA ARG A 101 21.75 -20.05 23.86
C ARG A 101 22.49 -18.85 24.46
N VAL A 102 23.27 -19.07 25.51
CA VAL A 102 24.02 -17.99 26.16
C VAL A 102 25.00 -17.32 25.18
N SER A 103 25.63 -18.10 24.29
CA SER A 103 26.46 -17.56 23.22
C SER A 103 25.74 -16.64 22.25
N ASP A 104 24.45 -16.89 21.98
CA ASP A 104 23.67 -16.11 21.04
C ASP A 104 23.08 -14.85 21.69
N LEU A 105 22.78 -14.90 22.99
CA LEU A 105 22.20 -13.80 23.75
C LEU A 105 23.23 -12.77 24.25
N TYR A 106 24.41 -13.25 24.64
CA TYR A 106 25.42 -12.42 25.33
C TYR A 106 26.70 -12.22 24.52
N SER A 107 26.82 -12.83 23.35
CA SER A 107 27.96 -12.65 22.45
C SER A 107 27.79 -11.37 21.65
N ASN A 108 28.31 -10.28 22.19
CA ASN A 108 28.39 -9.03 21.43
C ASN A 108 29.64 -9.09 20.53
N PRO A 109 29.52 -8.97 19.19
CA PRO A 109 28.42 -8.30 18.46
C PRO A 109 27.33 -9.22 17.84
N TYR A 110 27.22 -10.44 18.25
CA TYR A 110 26.36 -11.48 17.66
C TYR A 110 24.93 -11.51 18.24
N ASP A 111 24.24 -10.37 18.40
CA ASP A 111 22.87 -10.32 18.89
C ASP A 111 21.86 -10.92 17.88
N GLN A 112 21.73 -12.25 17.95
CA GLN A 112 20.86 -13.04 17.08
C GLN A 112 19.39 -12.67 17.25
N VAL A 113 18.95 -12.38 18.48
CA VAL A 113 17.56 -12.05 18.79
C VAL A 113 17.17 -10.76 18.10
N ARG A 114 18.01 -9.74 18.23
CA ARG A 114 17.79 -8.43 17.62
C ARG A 114 17.74 -8.50 16.10
N GLU A 115 18.64 -9.28 15.48
CA GLU A 115 18.67 -9.41 14.02
C GLU A 115 17.46 -10.20 13.49
N GLN A 116 17.06 -11.28 14.14
CA GLN A 116 15.87 -12.05 13.78
C GLN A 116 14.60 -11.22 13.94
N LEU A 117 14.50 -10.42 15.01
CA LEU A 117 13.39 -9.49 15.20
C LEU A 117 13.34 -8.45 14.08
N ARG A 118 14.49 -7.85 13.72
CA ARG A 118 14.59 -6.86 12.65
C ARG A 118 14.10 -7.43 11.31
N LEU A 119 14.56 -8.62 10.92
CA LEU A 119 14.13 -9.28 9.68
C LEU A 119 12.64 -9.63 9.69
N SER A 120 12.12 -10.09 10.83
CA SER A 120 10.69 -10.40 10.95
C SER A 120 9.81 -9.15 10.89
N ILE A 121 10.24 -8.04 11.48
CA ILE A 121 9.56 -6.74 11.37
C ILE A 121 9.52 -6.27 9.92
N GLU A 122 10.63 -6.39 9.18
CA GLU A 122 10.66 -6.01 7.76
C GLU A 122 9.69 -6.87 6.93
N ASN A 123 9.60 -8.17 7.21
CA ASN A 123 8.62 -9.05 6.54
C ASN A 123 7.17 -8.65 6.83
N VAL A 124 6.84 -8.31 8.08
CA VAL A 124 5.51 -7.82 8.45
C VAL A 124 5.16 -6.51 7.72
N LYS A 125 6.14 -5.60 7.60
CA LYS A 125 5.95 -4.33 6.86
C LYS A 125 5.79 -4.54 5.34
N GLU A 126 6.48 -5.53 4.75
CA GLU A 126 6.26 -5.89 3.34
C GLU A 126 4.83 -6.43 3.13
N ARG A 127 4.37 -7.28 4.06
CA ARG A 127 3.01 -7.81 4.03
C ARG A 127 1.96 -6.70 4.18
N GLN A 128 2.25 -5.67 4.96
CA GLN A 128 1.37 -4.51 5.15
C GLN A 128 0.98 -3.86 3.82
N GLU A 129 1.95 -3.54 2.95
CA GLU A 129 1.65 -2.91 1.66
C GLU A 129 0.82 -3.83 0.77
N GLY A 130 1.12 -5.13 0.77
CA GLY A 130 0.33 -6.13 0.04
C GLY A 130 -1.12 -6.20 0.51
N GLU A 131 -1.36 -6.20 1.82
CA GLU A 131 -2.71 -6.23 2.39
C GLU A 131 -3.47 -4.93 2.13
N LEU A 132 -2.82 -3.75 2.26
CA LEU A 132 -3.44 -2.47 1.93
C LEU A 132 -3.97 -2.42 0.49
N LEU A 133 -3.32 -3.12 -0.44
CA LEU A 133 -3.74 -3.16 -1.85
C LEU A 133 -4.76 -4.26 -2.15
N ASN A 134 -4.50 -5.49 -1.69
CA ASN A 134 -5.17 -6.69 -2.20
C ASN A 134 -6.11 -7.36 -1.20
N ASN A 135 -6.21 -6.88 0.04
CA ASN A 135 -7.09 -7.49 1.03
C ASN A 135 -8.55 -7.53 0.55
N ALA A 136 -9.27 -8.61 0.87
CA ALA A 136 -10.63 -8.82 0.41
C ALA A 136 -11.64 -7.83 1.00
N ASP A 137 -11.37 -7.32 2.22
CA ASP A 137 -12.30 -6.47 2.97
C ASP A 137 -11.98 -4.98 2.81
N TYR A 138 -10.73 -4.59 3.07
CA TYR A 138 -10.30 -3.18 3.06
C TYR A 138 -9.28 -2.82 1.98
N GLY A 139 -8.85 -3.78 1.15
CA GLY A 139 -7.87 -3.54 0.09
C GLY A 139 -8.31 -2.45 -0.89
N LEU A 140 -7.39 -1.55 -1.23
CA LEU A 140 -7.70 -0.40 -2.08
C LEU A 140 -8.19 -0.84 -3.45
N LEU A 141 -7.59 -1.88 -4.05
CA LEU A 141 -8.02 -2.41 -5.35
C LEU A 141 -9.47 -2.93 -5.31
N LYS A 142 -9.89 -3.53 -4.20
CA LYS A 142 -11.23 -4.06 -4.01
C LYS A 142 -12.26 -2.95 -3.79
N ASN A 143 -11.88 -1.91 -3.07
CA ASN A 143 -12.76 -0.82 -2.66
C ASN A 143 -12.95 0.29 -3.73
N VAL A 144 -12.37 0.14 -4.91
CA VAL A 144 -12.67 1.03 -6.05
C VAL A 144 -14.11 0.81 -6.49
N ALA A 145 -14.92 1.86 -6.49
CA ALA A 145 -16.31 1.81 -6.96
C ALA A 145 -16.36 1.42 -8.45
N ALA A 146 -17.44 0.73 -8.85
CA ALA A 146 -17.60 0.30 -10.25
C ALA A 146 -17.59 1.49 -11.23
N THR A 147 -18.13 2.64 -10.83
CA THR A 147 -18.15 3.90 -11.58
C THR A 147 -16.76 4.52 -11.77
N GLN A 148 -15.79 4.16 -10.92
CA GLN A 148 -14.41 4.63 -10.92
C GLN A 148 -13.45 3.65 -11.61
N ARG A 149 -13.96 2.57 -12.20
CA ARG A 149 -13.18 1.62 -12.98
C ARG A 149 -13.30 1.87 -14.46
N ILE A 150 -12.18 1.90 -15.14
CA ILE A 150 -12.09 1.96 -16.59
C ILE A 150 -11.20 0.82 -17.08
N LYS A 151 -11.33 0.46 -18.35
CA LYS A 151 -10.49 -0.56 -18.99
C LYS A 151 -9.62 0.09 -20.05
N THR A 152 -8.44 -0.50 -20.27
CA THR A 152 -7.56 -0.07 -21.35
C THR A 152 -8.26 -0.21 -22.71
N ARG A 153 -8.05 0.78 -23.59
CA ARG A 153 -8.63 0.79 -24.95
C ARG A 153 -8.00 -0.23 -25.88
N LYS A 154 -6.70 -0.50 -25.70
CA LYS A 154 -5.91 -1.34 -26.62
C LYS A 154 -4.99 -2.34 -25.89
N GLY A 155 -5.29 -2.66 -24.64
CA GLY A 155 -4.48 -3.55 -23.81
C GLY A 155 -3.30 -2.85 -23.15
N ALA A 156 -2.37 -2.26 -23.91
CA ALA A 156 -1.30 -1.45 -23.33
C ALA A 156 -1.83 -0.13 -22.74
N PRO A 157 -1.27 0.37 -21.63
CA PRO A 157 -1.71 1.62 -21.01
C PRO A 157 -1.30 2.81 -21.90
N THR A 158 -2.28 3.58 -22.35
CA THR A 158 -2.07 4.72 -23.22
C THR A 158 -2.14 6.05 -22.46
N PRO A 159 -1.58 7.16 -23.01
CA PRO A 159 -1.79 8.50 -22.49
C PRO A 159 -3.28 8.86 -22.29
N ASP A 160 -4.13 8.47 -23.26
CA ASP A 160 -5.58 8.74 -23.21
C ASP A 160 -6.25 7.99 -22.05
N ASP A 161 -5.78 6.78 -21.70
CA ASP A 161 -6.31 6.01 -20.58
C ASP A 161 -5.94 6.68 -19.24
N LEU A 162 -4.72 7.21 -19.13
CA LEU A 162 -4.32 7.95 -17.93
C LEU A 162 -5.02 9.32 -17.84
N ASP A 163 -5.24 10.00 -18.96
CA ASP A 163 -6.02 11.24 -18.99
C ASP A 163 -7.48 10.97 -18.55
N GLU A 164 -8.09 9.85 -18.94
CA GLU A 164 -9.42 9.46 -18.47
C GLU A 164 -9.44 9.17 -16.96
N LEU A 165 -8.41 8.48 -16.42
CA LEU A 165 -8.28 8.30 -14.97
C LEU A 165 -8.22 9.64 -14.24
N LEU A 166 -7.49 10.63 -14.77
CA LEU A 166 -7.41 11.97 -14.20
C LEU A 166 -8.77 12.67 -14.17
N THR A 167 -9.66 12.40 -15.13
CA THR A 167 -11.02 12.96 -15.08
C THR A 167 -11.85 12.33 -13.97
N LYS A 168 -11.58 11.08 -13.60
CA LYS A 168 -12.28 10.40 -12.49
C LYS A 168 -11.88 10.92 -11.12
N VAL A 169 -10.59 11.23 -10.93
CA VAL A 169 -10.02 11.75 -9.65
C VAL A 169 -9.54 13.19 -9.85
N TRP A 170 -10.39 14.05 -10.44
CA TRP A 170 -9.99 15.39 -10.87
C TRP A 170 -9.70 16.38 -9.75
N LYS A 171 -10.25 16.13 -8.52
CA LYS A 171 -10.15 17.06 -7.38
C LYS A 171 -8.78 17.07 -6.72
N GLU A 172 -7.66 17.10 -7.23
CA GLU A 172 -6.32 17.00 -6.63
C GLU A 172 -5.76 15.57 -6.56
N PRO A 173 -5.58 14.87 -7.69
CA PRO A 173 -4.93 13.57 -7.69
C PRO A 173 -3.51 13.67 -7.11
N SER A 174 -3.12 12.70 -6.26
CA SER A 174 -1.84 12.72 -5.58
C SER A 174 -0.77 11.94 -6.34
N PHE A 175 -1.07 10.71 -6.74
CA PHE A 175 -0.15 9.86 -7.51
C PHE A 175 -0.87 8.68 -8.16
N PHE A 176 -0.28 8.20 -9.26
CA PHE A 176 -0.59 6.89 -9.81
C PHE A 176 0.22 5.83 -9.09
N LEU A 177 -0.39 4.69 -8.80
CA LEU A 177 0.27 3.53 -8.24
C LEU A 177 0.18 2.38 -9.24
N ALA A 178 1.31 1.83 -9.67
CA ALA A 178 1.36 0.83 -10.73
C ALA A 178 2.51 -0.16 -10.54
N HIS A 179 2.35 -1.37 -11.09
CA HIS A 179 3.45 -2.31 -11.17
C HIS A 179 4.57 -1.76 -12.08
N PRO A 180 5.87 -1.97 -11.74
CA PRO A 180 6.99 -1.46 -12.56
C PRO A 180 6.88 -1.83 -14.05
N ALA A 181 6.38 -3.03 -14.36
CA ALA A 181 6.15 -3.48 -15.74
C ALA A 181 5.08 -2.64 -16.46
N ALA A 182 4.03 -2.18 -15.74
CA ALA A 182 3.00 -1.31 -16.30
C ALA A 182 3.54 0.11 -16.55
N ILE A 183 4.38 0.64 -15.65
CA ILE A 183 5.07 1.93 -15.84
C ILE A 183 5.97 1.87 -17.07
N ALA A 184 6.74 0.77 -17.25
CA ALA A 184 7.56 0.58 -18.42
C ALA A 184 6.72 0.44 -19.72
N ALA A 185 5.56 -0.24 -19.65
CA ALA A 185 4.63 -0.34 -20.79
C ALA A 185 4.08 1.03 -21.18
N PHE A 186 3.69 1.85 -20.20
CA PHE A 186 3.26 3.23 -20.43
C PHE A 186 4.36 4.06 -21.08
N GLY A 187 5.59 3.99 -20.57
CA GLY A 187 6.74 4.69 -21.16
C GLY A 187 6.98 4.30 -22.62
N ARG A 188 6.85 3.01 -22.96
CA ARG A 188 6.96 2.54 -24.37
C ARG A 188 5.86 3.12 -25.26
N GLU A 189 4.61 3.14 -24.78
CA GLU A 189 3.49 3.75 -25.52
C GLU A 189 3.68 5.25 -25.74
N CYS A 190 4.15 5.97 -24.73
CA CYS A 190 4.49 7.39 -24.86
C CYS A 190 5.60 7.64 -25.86
N THR A 191 6.67 6.82 -25.83
CA THR A 191 7.79 6.92 -26.77
C THR A 191 7.34 6.64 -28.20
N ARG A 192 6.49 5.60 -28.41
CA ARG A 192 5.93 5.28 -29.73
C ARG A 192 5.13 6.44 -30.33
N ARG A 193 4.46 7.22 -29.49
CA ARG A 193 3.65 8.37 -29.90
C ARG A 193 4.43 9.69 -29.96
N GLY A 194 5.72 9.67 -29.64
CA GLY A 194 6.57 10.86 -29.64
C GLY A 194 6.29 11.84 -28.50
N VAL A 195 5.65 11.38 -27.42
CA VAL A 195 5.31 12.19 -26.24
C VAL A 195 5.98 11.59 -25.00
N PRO A 196 7.30 11.73 -24.82
CA PRO A 196 7.99 11.19 -23.66
C PRO A 196 7.47 11.83 -22.36
N PRO A 197 7.13 11.03 -21.34
CA PRO A 197 6.64 11.55 -20.07
C PRO A 197 7.78 12.27 -19.34
N PRO A 198 7.51 13.44 -18.72
CA PRO A 198 8.49 14.11 -17.88
C PRO A 198 8.79 13.30 -16.62
N THR A 199 9.90 13.63 -15.95
CA THR A 199 10.29 13.04 -14.68
C THR A 199 10.30 14.10 -13.58
N VAL A 200 10.00 13.66 -12.35
CA VAL A 200 10.14 14.46 -11.13
C VAL A 200 10.98 13.70 -10.12
N THR A 201 11.82 14.38 -9.38
CA THR A 201 12.59 13.77 -8.28
C THR A 201 11.83 13.96 -6.97
N LEU A 202 11.37 12.85 -6.38
CA LEU A 202 10.73 12.82 -5.07
C LEU A 202 11.52 11.87 -4.16
N PHE A 203 11.77 12.30 -2.93
CA PHE A 203 12.54 11.51 -1.94
C PHE A 203 13.90 11.00 -2.47
N GLY A 204 14.56 11.75 -3.33
CA GLY A 204 15.83 11.38 -3.95
C GLY A 204 15.73 10.34 -5.09
N THR A 205 14.53 9.96 -5.49
CA THR A 205 14.27 8.97 -6.55
C THR A 205 13.55 9.64 -7.73
N PRO A 206 13.94 9.41 -8.98
CA PRO A 206 13.22 9.91 -10.14
C PRO A 206 11.99 9.06 -10.43
N PHE A 207 10.84 9.71 -10.61
CA PHE A 207 9.58 9.11 -11.01
C PHE A 207 9.13 9.68 -12.36
N LEU A 208 8.60 8.83 -13.22
CA LEU A 208 7.85 9.31 -14.38
C LEU A 208 6.60 10.04 -13.89
N THR A 209 6.21 11.10 -14.60
CA THR A 209 4.97 11.83 -14.31
C THR A 209 4.08 11.90 -15.54
N TRP A 210 2.77 11.91 -15.31
CA TRP A 210 1.80 12.22 -16.34
C TRP A 210 0.94 13.39 -15.89
N ARG A 211 0.89 14.46 -16.70
CA ARG A 211 0.21 15.73 -16.35
C ARG A 211 0.61 16.29 -14.97
N GLY A 212 1.86 16.09 -14.55
CA GLY A 212 2.34 16.54 -13.24
C GLY A 212 2.09 15.56 -12.08
N VAL A 213 1.37 14.48 -12.31
CA VAL A 213 1.08 13.43 -11.29
C VAL A 213 2.11 12.31 -11.41
N PRO A 214 2.84 11.97 -10.34
CA PRO A 214 3.89 10.95 -10.39
C PRO A 214 3.32 9.53 -10.50
N LEU A 215 4.02 8.66 -11.27
CA LEU A 215 3.77 7.23 -11.35
C LEU A 215 4.68 6.51 -10.34
N VAL A 216 4.09 6.02 -9.28
CA VAL A 216 4.79 5.39 -8.15
C VAL A 216 4.79 3.87 -8.33
N PRO A 217 5.97 3.22 -8.30
CA PRO A 217 6.06 1.78 -8.49
C PRO A 217 5.70 1.01 -7.22
N THR A 218 4.94 -0.07 -7.37
CA THR A 218 4.75 -1.11 -6.37
C THR A 218 4.73 -2.48 -7.02
N ASP A 219 5.37 -3.46 -6.43
CA ASP A 219 5.36 -4.86 -6.86
C ASP A 219 4.16 -5.64 -6.28
N LYS A 220 3.36 -5.01 -5.42
CA LYS A 220 2.21 -5.64 -4.74
C LYS A 220 0.95 -5.66 -5.60
N LEU A 221 0.91 -4.90 -6.70
CA LEU A 221 -0.11 -5.08 -7.73
C LEU A 221 0.27 -6.28 -8.59
N HIS A 222 -0.51 -7.36 -8.48
CA HIS A 222 -0.21 -8.60 -9.19
C HIS A 222 -0.28 -8.42 -10.71
N VAL A 223 0.63 -9.11 -11.40
CA VAL A 223 0.59 -9.25 -12.86
C VAL A 223 0.16 -10.68 -13.18
N ASP A 224 -1.04 -10.84 -13.68
CA ASP A 224 -1.55 -12.15 -14.08
C ASP A 224 -0.73 -12.71 -15.25
N GLY A 225 -0.28 -13.95 -15.11
CA GLY A 225 0.43 -14.62 -16.19
C GLY A 225 1.96 -14.51 -16.17
N GLN A 226 2.59 -13.98 -15.11
CA GLN A 226 4.05 -13.99 -14.96
C GLN A 226 4.69 -15.38 -15.06
N SER A 227 3.92 -16.44 -14.81
CA SER A 227 4.38 -17.84 -14.95
C SER A 227 4.18 -18.44 -16.35
N LYS A 228 3.72 -17.67 -17.34
CA LYS A 228 3.48 -18.13 -18.70
C LYS A 228 4.69 -17.87 -19.60
N PRO A 229 4.88 -18.65 -20.71
CA PRO A 229 6.03 -18.49 -21.60
C PRO A 229 6.12 -17.08 -22.20
N LYS A 230 7.33 -16.66 -22.58
CA LYS A 230 7.62 -15.39 -23.27
C LYS A 230 6.60 -15.14 -24.39
N GLY A 231 5.87 -14.03 -24.30
CA GLY A 231 4.84 -13.63 -25.27
C GLY A 231 3.41 -13.58 -24.74
N SER A 232 3.15 -14.05 -23.50
CA SER A 232 1.87 -13.84 -22.83
C SER A 232 1.85 -12.45 -22.21
N ALA A 233 0.97 -11.58 -22.67
CA ALA A 233 0.74 -10.27 -22.07
C ALA A 233 0.18 -10.47 -20.65
N GLY A 234 1.04 -10.29 -19.65
CA GLY A 234 0.56 -10.24 -18.26
C GLY A 234 -0.38 -9.06 -18.10
N LYS A 235 -1.46 -9.24 -17.33
CA LYS A 235 -2.44 -8.18 -17.02
C LYS A 235 -2.28 -7.71 -15.60
N THR A 236 -2.40 -6.40 -15.39
CA THR A 236 -2.38 -5.76 -14.09
C THR A 236 -3.33 -4.57 -14.05
N SER A 237 -3.40 -3.85 -12.95
CA SER A 237 -4.16 -2.60 -12.83
C SER A 237 -3.24 -1.43 -12.49
N ILE A 238 -3.66 -0.22 -12.86
CA ILE A 238 -3.06 1.05 -12.41
C ILE A 238 -4.11 1.75 -11.56
N LEU A 239 -3.73 2.18 -10.36
CA LEU A 239 -4.58 2.96 -9.48
C LEU A 239 -4.18 4.44 -9.53
N LEU A 240 -5.16 5.33 -9.50
CA LEU A 240 -4.96 6.75 -9.25
C LEU A 240 -5.59 7.11 -7.92
N LEU A 241 -4.83 7.74 -7.03
CA LEU A 241 -5.25 8.05 -5.68
C LEU A 241 -5.19 9.56 -5.40
N ARG A 242 -6.18 10.03 -4.68
CA ARG A 242 -6.15 11.28 -3.91
C ARG A 242 -5.96 10.90 -2.45
N VAL A 243 -4.93 11.41 -1.79
CA VAL A 243 -4.54 11.06 -0.42
C VAL A 243 -4.74 12.24 0.51
N GLY A 244 -5.16 11.94 1.73
CA GLY A 244 -5.29 12.89 2.83
C GLY A 244 -6.74 13.14 3.25
N GLU A 245 -6.93 13.25 4.57
CA GLU A 245 -8.26 13.47 5.17
C GLU A 245 -8.88 14.80 4.73
N LYS A 246 -8.09 15.89 4.75
CA LYS A 246 -8.56 17.23 4.34
C LYS A 246 -9.01 17.28 2.89
N LYS A 247 -8.49 16.41 2.05
CA LYS A 247 -8.86 16.28 0.64
C LYS A 247 -9.98 15.27 0.43
N GLN A 248 -10.57 14.73 1.50
CA GLN A 248 -11.54 13.64 1.46
C GLN A 248 -11.00 12.44 0.63
N GLY A 249 -9.71 12.17 0.77
CA GLY A 249 -8.99 11.18 -0.01
C GLY A 249 -8.94 9.80 0.66
N VAL A 250 -7.97 9.02 0.23
CA VAL A 250 -7.60 7.76 0.87
C VAL A 250 -6.73 8.07 2.07
N ILE A 251 -6.98 7.40 3.21
CA ILE A 251 -6.19 7.50 4.43
C ILE A 251 -5.78 6.11 4.91
N GLY A 252 -4.62 6.05 5.59
CA GLY A 252 -4.21 4.87 6.35
C GLY A 252 -4.71 4.96 7.79
N LEU A 253 -5.06 3.83 8.38
CA LEU A 253 -5.51 3.73 9.76
C LEU A 253 -4.57 2.82 10.55
N PHE A 254 -4.26 3.18 11.79
CA PHE A 254 -3.46 2.35 12.69
C PHE A 254 -3.97 2.41 14.13
N GLN A 255 -3.70 1.37 14.91
CA GLN A 255 -4.01 1.33 16.34
C GLN A 255 -2.86 1.98 17.13
N PRO A 256 -3.09 3.07 17.86
CA PRO A 256 -2.10 3.65 18.77
C PRO A 256 -2.06 2.96 20.13
N GLY A 257 -0.97 3.18 20.89
CA GLY A 257 -0.88 2.82 22.31
C GLY A 257 -0.78 1.31 22.56
N LEU A 258 -0.19 0.55 21.65
CA LEU A 258 -0.02 -0.89 21.81
C LEU A 258 1.08 -1.22 22.85
N PRO A 259 0.88 -2.25 23.68
CA PRO A 259 1.96 -2.74 24.55
C PRO A 259 3.16 -3.19 23.73
N GLY A 260 4.36 -2.68 24.05
CA GLY A 260 5.58 -2.99 23.29
C GLY A 260 5.64 -2.36 21.89
N GLU A 261 4.97 -1.22 21.71
CA GLU A 261 4.95 -0.48 20.45
C GLU A 261 6.36 -0.01 20.07
N GLN A 262 6.78 -0.34 18.84
CA GLN A 262 8.06 0.05 18.27
C GLN A 262 7.93 1.21 17.27
N THR A 263 6.87 1.17 16.49
CA THR A 263 6.43 2.24 15.56
C THR A 263 4.91 2.26 15.58
N PRO A 264 4.26 3.36 15.18
CA PRO A 264 2.81 3.47 15.20
C PRO A 264 2.11 2.25 14.60
N GLY A 265 1.30 1.58 15.40
CA GLY A 265 0.56 0.38 15.02
C GLY A 265 1.35 -0.94 15.04
N LEU A 266 2.68 -0.92 15.25
CA LEU A 266 3.53 -2.11 15.31
C LEU A 266 3.97 -2.40 16.73
N SER A 267 3.62 -3.57 17.23
CA SER A 267 3.95 -4.07 18.57
C SER A 267 4.85 -5.30 18.51
N VAL A 268 5.85 -5.35 19.38
CA VAL A 268 6.69 -6.51 19.62
C VAL A 268 6.61 -6.91 21.07
N ARG A 269 6.07 -8.09 21.36
CA ARG A 269 5.85 -8.57 22.72
C ARG A 269 6.55 -9.90 22.94
N PHE A 270 7.32 -9.99 24.04
CA PHE A 270 7.84 -11.24 24.51
C PHE A 270 6.71 -12.10 25.10
N MET A 271 6.58 -13.35 24.60
CA MET A 271 5.53 -14.29 25.01
C MET A 271 5.99 -15.25 26.10
N GLY A 272 7.29 -15.51 26.19
CA GLY A 272 7.83 -16.46 27.15
C GLY A 272 8.94 -17.33 26.57
N ILE A 273 9.46 -18.22 27.38
CA ILE A 273 10.44 -19.22 26.99
C ILE A 273 9.80 -20.61 27.08
N SER A 274 9.87 -21.36 25.98
CA SER A 274 9.33 -22.69 25.91
C SER A 274 10.20 -23.71 26.68
N ASN A 275 9.66 -24.90 26.91
CA ASN A 275 10.40 -26.03 27.51
C ASN A 275 11.56 -26.55 26.63
N ARG A 276 11.71 -26.04 25.40
CA ARG A 276 12.80 -26.31 24.48
C ARG A 276 13.87 -25.20 24.47
N ALA A 277 13.84 -24.30 25.46
CA ALA A 277 14.70 -23.13 25.53
C ALA A 277 14.58 -22.20 24.28
N LEU A 278 13.38 -22.05 23.73
CA LEU A 278 13.07 -21.10 22.68
C LEU A 278 12.38 -19.87 23.29
N ALA A 279 12.90 -18.69 23.01
CA ALA A 279 12.24 -17.43 23.31
C ALA A 279 11.26 -17.07 22.19
N SER A 280 9.98 -16.91 22.55
CA SER A 280 8.91 -16.58 21.59
C SER A 280 8.54 -15.11 21.68
N TYR A 281 8.46 -14.47 20.53
CA TYR A 281 8.06 -13.08 20.37
C TYR A 281 6.86 -12.98 19.44
N LEU A 282 5.83 -12.25 19.85
CA LEU A 282 4.69 -11.88 19.01
C LEU A 282 4.95 -10.52 18.38
N ILE A 283 5.03 -10.49 17.08
CA ILE A 283 5.11 -9.25 16.28
C ILE A 283 3.74 -9.05 15.66
N SER A 284 3.08 -7.94 15.97
CA SER A 284 1.74 -7.62 15.45
C SER A 284 1.70 -6.21 14.91
N LEU A 285 1.10 -6.05 13.74
CA LEU A 285 0.84 -4.77 13.10
C LEU A 285 -0.67 -4.63 12.88
N TYR A 286 -1.25 -3.54 13.37
CA TYR A 286 -2.68 -3.24 13.23
C TYR A 286 -2.84 -2.07 12.28
N CYS A 287 -3.39 -2.34 11.11
CA CYS A 287 -3.58 -1.32 10.09
C CYS A 287 -4.81 -1.60 9.22
N SER A 288 -5.26 -0.58 8.52
CA SER A 288 -6.29 -0.65 7.48
C SER A 288 -6.14 0.54 6.54
N ALA A 289 -6.94 0.56 5.47
CA ALA A 289 -7.08 1.72 4.60
C ALA A 289 -8.56 2.10 4.49
N ALA A 290 -8.85 3.39 4.46
CA ALA A 290 -10.20 3.90 4.27
C ALA A 290 -10.26 4.83 3.05
N VAL A 291 -11.30 4.66 2.24
CA VAL A 291 -11.63 5.52 1.11
C VAL A 291 -12.79 6.42 1.54
N LEU A 292 -12.52 7.71 1.81
CA LEU A 292 -13.51 8.62 2.39
C LEU A 292 -14.65 8.94 1.42
N VAL A 293 -14.32 9.16 0.14
CA VAL A 293 -15.31 9.34 -0.94
C VAL A 293 -14.95 8.49 -2.16
N GLU A 294 -15.94 8.14 -2.96
CA GLU A 294 -15.73 7.22 -4.10
C GLU A 294 -14.78 7.75 -5.16
N ASP A 295 -14.83 9.07 -5.42
CA ASP A 295 -13.96 9.74 -6.38
C ASP A 295 -12.52 9.97 -5.89
N ALA A 296 -12.16 9.44 -4.70
CA ALA A 296 -10.80 9.52 -4.17
C ALA A 296 -9.86 8.49 -4.79
N ILE A 297 -10.40 7.47 -5.43
CA ILE A 297 -9.61 6.39 -6.05
C ILE A 297 -10.27 5.96 -7.35
N ALA A 298 -9.46 5.74 -8.38
CA ALA A 298 -9.89 5.13 -9.64
C ALA A 298 -8.91 4.05 -10.09
N ALA A 299 -9.39 3.10 -10.88
CA ALA A 299 -8.61 1.99 -11.39
C ALA A 299 -8.71 1.89 -12.92
N LEU A 300 -7.54 1.72 -13.55
CA LEU A 300 -7.43 1.26 -14.92
C LEU A 300 -7.15 -0.25 -14.89
N ASP A 301 -8.13 -1.03 -15.28
CA ASP A 301 -8.05 -2.48 -15.30
C ASP A 301 -7.60 -3.03 -16.67
N ASP A 302 -7.28 -4.32 -16.72
CA ASP A 302 -6.84 -5.03 -17.94
C ASP A 302 -5.58 -4.45 -18.59
N VAL A 303 -4.68 -3.84 -17.82
CA VAL A 303 -3.42 -3.26 -18.31
C VAL A 303 -2.45 -4.35 -18.73
N GLU A 304 -2.19 -4.50 -20.03
CA GLU A 304 -1.26 -5.47 -20.60
C GLU A 304 0.17 -4.91 -20.62
N VAL A 305 1.11 -5.65 -20.04
CA VAL A 305 2.50 -5.21 -19.88
C VAL A 305 3.46 -5.79 -20.93
N GLY A 306 2.99 -6.73 -21.75
CA GLY A 306 3.82 -7.52 -22.70
C GLY A 306 3.99 -6.92 -24.09
N HIS A 307 3.49 -5.72 -24.36
CA HIS A 307 3.61 -5.08 -25.66
C HIS A 307 5.00 -4.44 -25.84
N TYR A 308 5.83 -5.04 -26.69
CA TYR A 308 7.13 -4.51 -27.08
C TYR A 308 7.09 -4.00 -28.52
N HIS A 309 7.93 -3.02 -28.83
CA HIS A 309 8.09 -2.53 -30.19
C HIS A 309 9.10 -3.42 -30.91
N GLU A 310 8.73 -3.88 -32.11
CA GLU A 310 9.67 -4.56 -32.99
C GLU A 310 10.51 -3.49 -33.68
N TYR A 311 11.76 -3.36 -33.29
CA TYR A 311 12.74 -2.56 -34.00
C TYR A 311 13.18 -3.35 -35.24
N LYS A 312 12.87 -2.79 -36.42
CA LYS A 312 13.38 -3.33 -37.71
C LYS A 312 14.77 -2.79 -37.96
#